data_d21b8fbe90e2a907417168406c9aa688
#
_entry.id   d21b8fbe90e2a907417168406c9aa688
#
_cell.length_a   1.000
_cell.length_b   1.000
_cell.length_c   1.000
_cell.angle_alpha   90.00
_cell.angle_beta   90.00
_cell.angle_gamma   90.00
#
_symmetry.space_group_name_H-M   'P 1'
#
loop_
_entity.id
_entity.type
_entity.pdbx_description
1 polymer ?
#
loop_
_entity_poly.entity_id
_entity_poly.type
_entity_poly.pdbx_seq_one_letter_code
_entity_poly.pdbx_strand_id
1 'polypeptide(L)'
;MSKIIISFIFLIFSCSSKEDIFKIKVASSAPLEEAGSQALLKFTKMVNERSKGRIEAKLYANGALGNNRDVSEGLLIGTIEMQMASSSPLAVFVPSLNIFEMPFLFENNAHMFAVLDSDIGNQYRSDFEAAGFHLLGYFTFGVRHIMTTNKPINTITDLNGLKIRTMESKPHLDSFKGFGASPLPMAYSE
;
A
#
# COMPACT_ATOMS: atom_id res chain seq x y z
N MET A 1 7.41 -39.04 71.94
CA MET A 1 6.34 -38.34 71.21
C MET A 1 7.06 -37.52 70.10
N SER A 2 7.11 -38.07 68.88
CA SER A 2 7.82 -37.44 67.75
C SER A 2 6.80 -36.63 66.96
N LYS A 3 7.08 -35.31 66.79
CA LYS A 3 6.27 -34.41 66.01
C LYS A 3 6.79 -34.41 64.56
N ILE A 4 6.04 -35.02 63.63
CA ILE A 4 6.28 -34.96 62.21
C ILE A 4 5.74 -33.59 61.68
N ILE A 5 6.65 -32.71 61.21
CA ILE A 5 6.31 -31.45 60.54
C ILE A 5 6.20 -31.78 59.04
N ILE A 6 4.98 -31.83 58.51
CA ILE A 6 4.72 -31.95 57.07
C ILE A 6 4.86 -30.56 56.44
N SER A 7 5.98 -30.30 55.75
CA SER A 7 6.17 -29.09 54.96
C SER A 7 5.44 -29.20 53.62
N PHE A 8 4.38 -28.41 53.49
CA PHE A 8 3.57 -28.33 52.23
C PHE A 8 4.28 -27.39 51.28
N ILE A 9 5.01 -27.94 50.31
CA ILE A 9 5.61 -27.16 49.23
C ILE A 9 4.52 -26.82 48.21
N PHE A 10 4.05 -25.57 48.19
CA PHE A 10 3.19 -25.02 47.14
C PHE A 10 4.00 -24.81 45.85
N LEU A 11 3.92 -25.75 44.94
CA LEU A 11 4.40 -25.58 43.56
C LEU A 11 3.46 -24.59 42.84
N ILE A 12 3.85 -23.32 42.77
CA ILE A 12 3.18 -22.33 41.92
C ILE A 12 3.55 -22.66 40.48
N PHE A 13 2.68 -23.38 39.80
CA PHE A 13 2.72 -23.51 38.35
C PHE A 13 2.38 -22.12 37.77
N SER A 14 3.43 -21.32 37.47
CA SER A 14 3.28 -20.12 36.65
C SER A 14 2.95 -20.57 35.24
N CYS A 15 1.67 -20.64 34.90
CA CYS A 15 1.21 -20.83 33.54
C CYS A 15 1.56 -19.55 32.77
N SER A 16 2.75 -19.49 32.18
CA SER A 16 3.11 -18.46 31.21
C SER A 16 2.29 -18.77 29.96
N SER A 17 1.15 -18.13 29.81
CA SER A 17 0.45 -18.12 28.53
C SER A 17 1.38 -17.44 27.53
N LYS A 18 1.88 -18.23 26.57
CA LYS A 18 2.57 -17.71 25.41
C LYS A 18 1.55 -16.82 24.69
N GLU A 19 1.66 -15.51 24.82
CA GLU A 19 0.85 -14.61 24.01
C GLU A 19 1.17 -14.90 22.54
N ASP A 20 0.14 -15.18 21.75
CA ASP A 20 0.29 -15.42 20.33
C ASP A 20 0.85 -14.16 19.66
N ILE A 21 1.99 -14.31 18.97
CA ILE A 21 2.61 -13.20 18.24
C ILE A 21 1.78 -12.92 16.99
N PHE A 22 1.29 -11.69 16.88
CA PHE A 22 0.56 -11.24 15.69
C PHE A 22 1.54 -11.01 14.55
N LYS A 23 1.40 -11.76 13.44
CA LYS A 23 2.26 -11.62 12.26
C LYS A 23 1.62 -10.70 11.24
N ILE A 24 2.35 -9.68 10.80
CA ILE A 24 1.90 -8.72 9.79
C ILE A 24 2.83 -8.78 8.58
N LYS A 25 2.33 -9.29 7.46
CA LYS A 25 2.98 -9.18 6.16
C LYS A 25 2.63 -7.83 5.55
N VAL A 26 3.64 -7.00 5.34
CA VAL A 26 3.50 -5.68 4.71
C VAL A 26 3.99 -5.80 3.27
N ALA A 27 3.11 -5.67 2.30
CA ALA A 27 3.43 -5.82 0.89
C ALA A 27 3.69 -4.48 0.20
N SER A 28 4.67 -4.45 -0.71
CA SER A 28 4.92 -3.34 -1.64
C SER A 28 5.36 -3.90 -2.99
N SER A 29 4.77 -3.39 -4.08
CA SER A 29 5.24 -3.71 -5.44
C SER A 29 6.50 -2.93 -5.82
N ALA A 30 6.80 -1.85 -5.10
CA ALA A 30 7.96 -1.00 -5.34
C ALA A 30 9.28 -1.67 -4.90
N PRO A 31 10.40 -1.36 -5.57
CA PRO A 31 11.74 -1.76 -5.14
C PRO A 31 12.06 -1.32 -3.72
N LEU A 32 12.93 -2.08 -3.05
CA LEU A 32 13.31 -1.78 -1.66
C LEU A 32 14.00 -0.41 -1.53
N GLU A 33 14.71 0.02 -2.57
CA GLU A 33 15.45 1.27 -2.63
C GLU A 33 14.56 2.51 -2.74
N GLU A 34 13.31 2.35 -3.14
CA GLU A 34 12.38 3.47 -3.24
C GLU A 34 11.96 4.01 -1.86
N ALA A 35 11.77 5.33 -1.80
CA ALA A 35 11.46 6.04 -0.57
C ALA A 35 10.24 5.47 0.18
N GLY A 36 9.20 5.05 -0.55
CA GLY A 36 8.01 4.41 0.01
C GLY A 36 8.33 3.09 0.70
N SER A 37 9.10 2.22 0.05
CA SER A 37 9.53 0.93 0.64
C SER A 37 10.46 1.13 1.83
N GLN A 38 11.35 2.14 1.78
CA GLN A 38 12.19 2.52 2.92
C GLN A 38 11.36 3.03 4.12
N ALA A 39 10.30 3.80 3.85
CA ALA A 39 9.38 4.24 4.89
C ALA A 39 8.64 3.05 5.52
N LEU A 40 8.19 2.07 4.73
CA LEU A 40 7.58 0.84 5.24
C LEU A 40 8.58 -0.02 6.04
N LEU A 41 9.84 -0.09 5.60
CA LEU A 41 10.88 -0.79 6.36
C LEU A 41 11.08 -0.16 7.74
N LYS A 42 11.13 1.17 7.81
CA LYS A 42 11.18 1.90 9.08
C LYS A 42 9.91 1.67 9.91
N PHE A 43 8.74 1.67 9.28
CA PHE A 43 7.48 1.40 9.94
C PHE A 43 7.47 0.01 10.59
N THR A 44 7.81 -1.05 9.84
CA THR A 44 7.84 -2.43 10.38
C THR A 44 8.81 -2.56 11.55
N LYS A 45 9.99 -1.93 11.46
CA LYS A 45 10.96 -1.88 12.57
C LYS A 45 10.37 -1.21 13.82
N MET A 46 9.72 -0.06 13.65
CA MET A 46 9.09 0.67 14.76
C MET A 46 7.93 -0.13 15.39
N VAL A 47 7.14 -0.82 14.57
CA VAL A 47 6.05 -1.69 15.06
C VAL A 47 6.61 -2.83 15.90
N ASN A 48 7.64 -3.53 15.40
CA ASN A 48 8.30 -4.62 16.12
C ASN A 48 8.87 -4.15 17.47
N GLU A 49 9.57 -3.02 17.48
CA GLU A 49 10.15 -2.45 18.70
C GLU A 49 9.08 -2.02 19.72
N ARG A 50 8.06 -1.26 19.25
CA ARG A 50 7.05 -0.68 20.13
C ARG A 50 6.02 -1.69 20.64
N SER A 51 5.79 -2.77 19.91
CA SER A 51 4.87 -3.83 20.34
C SER A 51 5.43 -4.70 21.46
N LYS A 52 6.72 -4.57 21.79
CA LYS A 52 7.40 -5.39 22.83
C LYS A 52 7.22 -6.89 22.60
N GLY A 53 7.32 -7.33 21.35
CA GLY A 53 7.21 -8.73 20.96
C GLY A 53 5.79 -9.23 20.69
N ARG A 54 4.76 -8.41 20.83
CA ARG A 54 3.38 -8.79 20.52
C ARG A 54 3.08 -8.84 19.03
N ILE A 55 3.82 -8.08 18.20
CA ILE A 55 3.66 -8.04 16.77
C ILE A 55 4.99 -8.34 16.09
N GLU A 56 4.95 -9.16 15.04
CA GLU A 56 6.04 -9.42 14.11
C GLU A 56 5.63 -8.89 12.73
N ALA A 57 6.02 -7.66 12.41
CA ALA A 57 5.79 -7.05 11.11
C ALA A 57 6.99 -7.28 10.19
N LYS A 58 6.74 -7.74 8.95
CA LYS A 58 7.77 -8.00 7.94
C LYS A 58 7.40 -7.37 6.60
N LEU A 59 8.33 -6.60 6.02
CA LEU A 59 8.18 -6.03 4.68
C LEU A 59 8.53 -7.07 3.61
N TYR A 60 7.70 -7.13 2.58
CA TYR A 60 7.87 -7.87 1.34
C TYR A 60 7.81 -6.87 0.18
N ALA A 61 8.98 -6.38 -0.23
CA ALA A 61 9.14 -5.44 -1.34
C ALA A 61 9.27 -6.16 -2.69
N ASN A 62 9.44 -5.39 -3.78
CA ASN A 62 9.65 -5.90 -5.15
C ASN A 62 8.53 -6.82 -5.67
N GLY A 63 7.31 -6.65 -5.22
CA GLY A 63 6.21 -7.52 -5.62
C GLY A 63 6.33 -8.98 -5.14
N ALA A 64 7.10 -9.24 -4.09
CA ALA A 64 7.37 -10.59 -3.59
C ALA A 64 6.11 -11.39 -3.16
N LEU A 65 4.99 -10.71 -2.89
CA LEU A 65 3.70 -11.32 -2.58
C LEU A 65 2.67 -11.20 -3.73
N GLY A 66 3.11 -10.81 -4.93
CA GLY A 66 2.28 -10.58 -6.09
C GLY A 66 2.22 -9.12 -6.50
N ASN A 67 1.50 -8.83 -7.59
CA ASN A 67 1.23 -7.48 -8.03
C ASN A 67 0.21 -6.78 -7.10
N ASN A 68 -0.06 -5.49 -7.33
CA ASN A 68 -0.95 -4.72 -6.45
C ASN A 68 -2.36 -5.31 -6.36
N ARG A 69 -2.89 -5.90 -7.43
CA ARG A 69 -4.21 -6.51 -7.43
C ARG A 69 -4.23 -7.80 -6.62
N ASP A 70 -3.26 -8.70 -6.85
CA ASP A 70 -3.14 -9.97 -6.12
C ASP A 70 -3.05 -9.72 -4.61
N VAL A 71 -2.25 -8.71 -4.22
CA VAL A 71 -2.09 -8.33 -2.80
C VAL A 71 -3.39 -7.76 -2.24
N SER A 72 -4.11 -6.92 -3.01
CA SER A 72 -5.40 -6.38 -2.54
C SER A 72 -6.45 -7.47 -2.35
N GLU A 73 -6.51 -8.45 -3.25
CA GLU A 73 -7.35 -9.64 -3.09
C GLU A 73 -6.91 -10.45 -1.85
N GLY A 74 -5.59 -10.57 -1.62
CA GLY A 74 -5.03 -11.21 -0.42
C GLY A 74 -5.42 -10.52 0.89
N LEU A 75 -5.50 -9.18 0.90
CA LEU A 75 -6.01 -8.42 2.05
C LEU A 75 -7.47 -8.75 2.35
N LEU A 76 -8.33 -8.79 1.31
CA LEU A 76 -9.76 -9.07 1.46
C LEU A 76 -10.05 -10.47 2.02
N ILE A 77 -9.20 -11.45 1.68
CA ILE A 77 -9.34 -12.83 2.19
C ILE A 77 -8.47 -13.11 3.42
N GLY A 78 -7.73 -12.11 3.94
CA GLY A 78 -6.94 -12.21 5.17
C GLY A 78 -5.65 -13.03 5.06
N THR A 79 -5.09 -13.20 3.86
CA THR A 79 -3.79 -13.88 3.67
C THR A 79 -2.60 -12.92 3.71
N ILE A 80 -2.87 -11.63 3.58
CA ILE A 80 -1.92 -10.51 3.71
C ILE A 80 -2.57 -9.48 4.63
N GLU A 81 -1.79 -8.84 5.49
CA GLU A 81 -2.35 -7.96 6.52
C GLU A 81 -2.20 -6.47 6.18
N MET A 82 -1.23 -6.09 5.32
CA MET A 82 -1.00 -4.68 4.98
C MET A 82 -0.38 -4.54 3.59
N GLN A 83 -0.77 -3.46 2.88
CA GLN A 83 -0.25 -3.10 1.57
C GLN A 83 0.04 -1.61 1.48
N MET A 84 1.09 -1.25 0.76
CA MET A 84 1.25 0.07 0.15
C MET A 84 1.03 -0.07 -1.36
N ALA A 85 0.02 0.60 -1.88
CA ALA A 85 -0.32 0.56 -3.30
C ALA A 85 -0.64 1.94 -3.85
N SER A 86 -0.50 2.09 -5.17
CA SER A 86 -1.03 3.26 -5.88
C SER A 86 -2.55 3.23 -5.91
N SER A 87 -3.17 4.41 -6.02
CA SER A 87 -4.62 4.58 -6.18
C SER A 87 -5.17 3.86 -7.42
N SER A 88 -4.42 3.86 -8.53
CA SER A 88 -4.85 3.28 -9.81
C SER A 88 -5.30 1.81 -9.72
N PRO A 89 -4.48 0.85 -9.27
CA PRO A 89 -4.91 -0.54 -9.13
C PRO A 89 -5.95 -0.73 -8.02
N LEU A 90 -5.96 0.12 -6.99
CA LEU A 90 -6.99 0.08 -5.94
C LEU A 90 -8.36 0.57 -6.41
N ALA A 91 -8.42 1.39 -7.46
CA ALA A 91 -9.69 1.91 -7.99
C ALA A 91 -10.62 0.83 -8.54
N VAL A 92 -10.11 -0.39 -8.80
CA VAL A 92 -10.95 -1.57 -9.13
C VAL A 92 -11.81 -1.97 -7.94
N PHE A 93 -11.30 -1.83 -6.73
CA PHE A 93 -11.99 -2.18 -5.48
C PHE A 93 -12.70 -0.99 -4.86
N VAL A 94 -12.12 0.21 -4.99
CA VAL A 94 -12.63 1.48 -4.45
C VAL A 94 -12.77 2.49 -5.60
N PRO A 95 -13.89 2.47 -6.37
CA PRO A 95 -14.04 3.23 -7.61
C PRO A 95 -13.90 4.75 -7.47
N SER A 96 -14.19 5.30 -6.29
CA SER A 96 -14.02 6.74 -6.02
C SER A 96 -12.57 7.22 -6.16
N LEU A 97 -11.57 6.31 -6.03
CA LEU A 97 -10.15 6.64 -6.24
C LEU A 97 -9.82 7.03 -7.68
N ASN A 98 -10.67 6.72 -8.67
CA ASN A 98 -10.46 7.12 -10.05
C ASN A 98 -10.31 8.64 -10.23
N ILE A 99 -10.84 9.45 -9.31
CA ILE A 99 -10.66 10.91 -9.37
C ILE A 99 -9.18 11.30 -9.24
N PHE A 100 -8.40 10.60 -8.42
CA PHE A 100 -6.97 10.88 -8.21
C PHE A 100 -6.10 10.53 -9.42
N GLU A 101 -6.68 9.81 -10.38
CA GLU A 101 -5.99 9.44 -11.63
C GLU A 101 -6.22 10.46 -12.74
N MET A 102 -7.00 11.51 -12.49
CA MET A 102 -7.21 12.58 -13.45
C MET A 102 -5.95 13.43 -13.58
N PRO A 103 -5.50 13.71 -14.82
CA PRO A 103 -4.33 14.55 -15.02
C PRO A 103 -4.59 15.98 -14.50
N PHE A 104 -3.55 16.57 -13.92
CA PHE A 104 -3.56 17.97 -13.45
C PHE A 104 -4.59 18.28 -12.35
N LEU A 105 -5.08 17.27 -11.61
CA LEU A 105 -6.05 17.44 -10.54
C LEU A 105 -5.49 18.31 -9.40
N PHE A 106 -4.23 18.12 -9.04
CA PHE A 106 -3.56 18.84 -7.96
C PHE A 106 -2.46 19.76 -8.51
N GLU A 107 -2.40 20.97 -8.01
CA GLU A 107 -1.36 21.96 -8.37
C GLU A 107 0.03 21.53 -7.84
N ASN A 108 0.05 20.96 -6.64
CA ASN A 108 1.26 20.51 -5.96
C ASN A 108 0.92 19.55 -4.80
N ASN A 109 1.95 19.00 -4.16
CA ASN A 109 1.79 18.07 -3.03
C ASN A 109 1.07 18.72 -1.82
N ALA A 110 1.30 20.01 -1.56
CA ALA A 110 0.64 20.69 -0.43
C ALA A 110 -0.87 20.78 -0.65
N HIS A 111 -1.30 21.13 -1.88
CA HIS A 111 -2.72 21.11 -2.27
C HIS A 111 -3.30 19.69 -2.14
N MET A 112 -2.59 18.69 -2.64
CA MET A 112 -3.05 17.29 -2.54
C MET A 112 -3.25 16.86 -1.07
N PHE A 113 -2.29 17.10 -0.20
CA PHE A 113 -2.42 16.73 1.22
C PHE A 113 -3.48 17.56 1.93
N ALA A 114 -3.65 18.85 1.60
CA ALA A 114 -4.73 19.65 2.16
C ALA A 114 -6.12 19.09 1.83
N VAL A 115 -6.30 18.51 0.64
CA VAL A 115 -7.55 17.81 0.25
C VAL A 115 -7.66 16.47 0.97
N LEU A 116 -6.59 15.67 1.01
CA LEU A 116 -6.62 14.34 1.61
C LEU A 116 -6.76 14.36 3.14
N ASP A 117 -6.29 15.41 3.79
CA ASP A 117 -6.41 15.61 5.24
C ASP A 117 -7.71 16.33 5.65
N SER A 118 -8.55 16.73 4.68
CA SER A 118 -9.86 17.36 4.90
C SER A 118 -10.99 16.34 5.02
N ASP A 119 -12.24 16.85 5.16
CA ASP A 119 -13.45 16.03 5.14
C ASP A 119 -13.62 15.26 3.82
N ILE A 120 -13.09 15.78 2.71
CA ILE A 120 -13.05 15.06 1.43
C ILE A 120 -12.23 13.77 1.58
N GLY A 121 -11.02 13.87 2.15
CA GLY A 121 -10.18 12.70 2.40
C GLY A 121 -10.79 11.72 3.41
N ASN A 122 -11.55 12.21 4.38
CA ASN A 122 -12.28 11.36 5.34
C ASN A 122 -13.39 10.55 4.67
N GLN A 123 -14.04 11.07 3.63
CA GLN A 123 -15.04 10.33 2.86
C GLN A 123 -14.45 9.08 2.21
N TYR A 124 -13.23 9.15 1.69
CA TYR A 124 -12.55 7.98 1.11
C TYR A 124 -12.29 6.87 2.13
N ARG A 125 -12.09 7.19 3.41
CA ARG A 125 -11.96 6.17 4.47
C ARG A 125 -13.21 5.29 4.53
N SER A 126 -14.40 5.89 4.45
CA SER A 126 -15.68 5.16 4.42
C SER A 126 -15.80 4.28 3.16
N ASP A 127 -15.33 4.78 2.00
CA ASP A 127 -15.34 4.00 0.76
C ASP A 127 -14.41 2.78 0.85
N PHE A 128 -13.23 2.93 1.47
CA PHE A 128 -12.33 1.83 1.73
C PHE A 128 -12.95 0.79 2.68
N GLU A 129 -13.58 1.23 3.76
CA GLU A 129 -14.25 0.33 4.70
C GLU A 129 -15.41 -0.42 4.05
N ALA A 130 -16.22 0.27 3.21
CA ALA A 130 -17.28 -0.36 2.45
C ALA A 130 -16.77 -1.43 1.47
N ALA A 131 -15.54 -1.27 0.96
CA ALA A 131 -14.86 -2.22 0.09
C ALA A 131 -14.09 -3.33 0.87
N GLY A 132 -14.13 -3.32 2.20
CA GLY A 132 -13.47 -4.31 3.06
C GLY A 132 -12.01 -3.99 3.43
N PHE A 133 -11.56 -2.76 3.20
CA PHE A 133 -10.21 -2.29 3.57
C PHE A 133 -10.26 -1.29 4.71
N HIS A 134 -9.17 -1.19 5.45
CA HIS A 134 -8.95 -0.12 6.42
C HIS A 134 -7.82 0.80 5.95
N LEU A 135 -8.15 2.07 5.63
CA LEU A 135 -7.16 3.04 5.17
C LEU A 135 -6.40 3.65 6.34
N LEU A 136 -5.10 3.37 6.43
CA LEU A 136 -4.22 3.88 7.49
C LEU A 136 -3.71 5.30 7.20
N GLY A 137 -3.44 5.62 5.94
CA GLY A 137 -2.93 6.91 5.55
C GLY A 137 -2.57 7.01 4.07
N TYR A 138 -2.11 8.18 3.67
CA TYR A 138 -1.72 8.49 2.30
C TYR A 138 -0.22 8.73 2.19
N PHE A 139 0.35 8.29 1.07
CA PHE A 139 1.71 8.58 0.65
C PHE A 139 1.69 9.26 -0.72
N THR A 140 2.74 10.02 -1.04
CA THR A 140 2.98 10.49 -2.41
C THR A 140 4.19 9.79 -3.00
N PHE A 141 4.10 9.41 -4.27
CA PHE A 141 5.23 8.98 -5.10
C PHE A 141 5.79 10.14 -5.95
N GLY A 142 5.37 11.38 -5.67
CA GLY A 142 5.75 12.56 -6.43
C GLY A 142 4.89 12.79 -7.66
N VAL A 143 5.48 13.41 -8.68
CA VAL A 143 4.82 13.75 -9.94
C VAL A 143 5.12 12.69 -11.00
N ARG A 144 4.10 12.32 -11.75
CA ARG A 144 4.23 11.36 -12.85
C ARG A 144 4.78 12.04 -14.08
N HIS A 145 5.83 11.48 -14.65
CA HIS A 145 6.47 11.94 -15.87
C HIS A 145 6.36 10.90 -17.00
N ILE A 146 6.36 11.37 -18.25
CA ILE A 146 6.50 10.52 -19.43
C ILE A 146 7.99 10.31 -19.66
N MET A 147 8.41 9.05 -19.76
CA MET A 147 9.77 8.66 -20.13
C MET A 147 9.72 7.95 -21.49
N THR A 148 10.63 8.32 -22.37
CA THR A 148 10.79 7.70 -23.71
C THR A 148 12.24 7.30 -23.94
N THR A 149 12.45 6.28 -24.75
CA THR A 149 13.80 5.79 -25.09
C THR A 149 14.43 6.56 -26.26
N ASN A 150 13.64 6.86 -27.29
CA ASN A 150 14.19 7.29 -28.60
C ASN A 150 13.64 8.62 -29.12
N LYS A 151 12.58 9.15 -28.52
CA LYS A 151 11.90 10.34 -29.03
C LYS A 151 11.57 11.30 -27.88
N PRO A 152 12.11 12.53 -27.88
CA PRO A 152 11.70 13.54 -26.92
C PRO A 152 10.24 13.93 -27.16
N ILE A 153 9.51 14.22 -26.10
CA ILE A 153 8.14 14.75 -26.13
C ILE A 153 8.22 16.21 -25.76
N ASN A 154 8.00 17.10 -26.71
CA ASN A 154 8.01 18.54 -26.53
C ASN A 154 6.60 19.14 -26.62
N THR A 155 5.71 18.47 -27.37
CA THR A 155 4.34 18.91 -27.60
C THR A 155 3.39 17.71 -27.50
N ILE A 156 2.10 17.98 -27.31
CA ILE A 156 1.08 16.93 -27.23
C ILE A 156 1.00 16.10 -28.52
N THR A 157 1.29 16.71 -29.68
CA THR A 157 1.30 16.00 -30.98
C THR A 157 2.40 14.94 -31.09
N ASP A 158 3.45 15.05 -30.28
CA ASP A 158 4.52 14.05 -30.24
C ASP A 158 4.05 12.72 -29.63
N LEU A 159 2.91 12.73 -28.95
CA LEU A 159 2.29 11.53 -28.41
C LEU A 159 1.49 10.72 -29.44
N ASN A 160 1.18 11.31 -30.61
CA ASN A 160 0.35 10.66 -31.62
C ASN A 160 0.93 9.29 -32.03
N GLY A 161 0.13 8.23 -31.82
CA GLY A 161 0.49 6.85 -32.14
C GLY A 161 1.57 6.24 -31.26
N LEU A 162 2.12 6.99 -30.29
CA LEU A 162 3.14 6.48 -29.40
C LEU A 162 2.57 5.39 -28.48
N LYS A 163 3.18 4.21 -28.50
CA LYS A 163 2.88 3.16 -27.52
C LYS A 163 3.45 3.57 -26.16
N ILE A 164 2.59 3.69 -25.17
CA ILE A 164 2.97 4.14 -23.84
C ILE A 164 2.43 3.18 -22.79
N ARG A 165 3.30 2.71 -21.91
CA ARG A 165 2.87 1.92 -20.75
C ARG A 165 2.16 2.82 -19.76
N THR A 166 1.02 2.40 -19.26
CA THR A 166 0.31 3.00 -18.13
C THR A 166 0.04 1.95 -17.05
N MET A 167 -0.36 2.40 -15.87
CA MET A 167 -0.96 1.49 -14.90
C MET A 167 -2.34 1.03 -15.37
N GLU A 168 -2.86 -0.03 -14.79
CA GLU A 168 -4.21 -0.56 -15.01
C GLU A 168 -5.25 0.40 -14.44
N SER A 169 -5.48 1.51 -15.14
CA SER A 169 -6.36 2.59 -14.73
C SER A 169 -7.12 3.11 -15.95
N LYS A 170 -8.46 3.06 -15.88
CA LYS A 170 -9.30 3.57 -16.94
C LYS A 170 -9.08 5.06 -17.23
N PRO A 171 -9.00 5.96 -16.21
CA PRO A 171 -8.71 7.37 -16.45
C PRO A 171 -7.35 7.59 -17.15
N HIS A 172 -6.30 6.84 -16.79
CA HIS A 172 -5.01 6.93 -17.48
C HIS A 172 -5.11 6.52 -18.94
N LEU A 173 -5.75 5.39 -19.21
CA LEU A 173 -5.96 4.90 -20.59
C LEU A 173 -6.73 5.93 -21.43
N ASP A 174 -7.83 6.46 -20.88
CA ASP A 174 -8.65 7.42 -21.60
C ASP A 174 -7.92 8.75 -21.81
N SER A 175 -7.16 9.23 -20.83
CA SER A 175 -6.35 10.45 -20.95
C SER A 175 -5.29 10.33 -22.04
N PHE A 176 -4.50 9.26 -22.03
CA PHE A 176 -3.47 9.06 -23.06
C PHE A 176 -4.05 8.80 -24.45
N LYS A 177 -5.21 8.14 -24.57
CA LYS A 177 -5.95 8.05 -25.82
C LYS A 177 -6.42 9.43 -26.29
N GLY A 178 -6.95 10.25 -25.39
CA GLY A 178 -7.34 11.63 -25.68
C GLY A 178 -6.17 12.49 -26.16
N PHE A 179 -4.95 12.21 -25.68
CA PHE A 179 -3.72 12.85 -26.17
C PHE A 179 -3.19 12.26 -27.49
N GLY A 180 -3.88 11.29 -28.09
CA GLY A 180 -3.49 10.67 -29.34
C GLY A 180 -2.50 9.49 -29.22
N ALA A 181 -2.12 9.10 -28.01
CA ALA A 181 -1.23 7.96 -27.78
C ALA A 181 -1.98 6.61 -27.85
N SER A 182 -1.21 5.53 -27.90
CA SER A 182 -1.68 4.14 -27.80
C SER A 182 -1.28 3.57 -26.44
N PRO A 183 -2.05 3.82 -25.37
CA PRO A 183 -1.70 3.35 -24.03
C PRO A 183 -1.89 1.85 -23.90
N LEU A 184 -0.99 1.21 -23.14
CA LEU A 184 -0.99 -0.21 -22.83
C LEU A 184 -0.96 -0.40 -21.32
N PRO A 185 -1.99 -1.01 -20.70
CA PRO A 185 -1.97 -1.29 -19.28
C PRO A 185 -1.01 -2.44 -18.97
N MET A 186 -0.10 -2.22 -18.00
CA MET A 186 0.85 -3.24 -17.53
C MET A 186 1.12 -3.03 -16.05
N ALA A 187 1.30 -4.11 -15.29
CA ALA A 187 1.70 -4.05 -13.90
C ALA A 187 3.07 -3.36 -13.74
N TYR A 188 3.41 -2.95 -12.50
CA TYR A 188 4.68 -2.26 -12.25
C TYR A 188 5.90 -3.17 -12.45
N SER A 189 5.73 -4.46 -12.18
CA SER A 189 6.77 -5.50 -12.27
C SER A 189 7.01 -6.02 -13.69
N GLU A 190 6.21 -5.62 -14.68
CA GLU A 190 6.34 -5.97 -16.11
C GLU A 190 7.08 -4.89 -16.90
#